data_94ffe5cb60b476c6fda6e936a24704c5
#
_entry.id   94ffe5cb60b476c6fda6e936a24704c5
#
_cell.length_a   1.000
_cell.length_b   1.000
_cell.length_c   1.000
_cell.angle_alpha   90.00
_cell.angle_beta   90.00
_cell.angle_gamma   90.00
#
_symmetry.space_group_name_H-M   'P 1'
#
loop_
_entity.id
_entity.type
_entity.pdbx_description
1 polymer ?
#
loop_
_entity_poly.entity_id
_entity_poly.type
_entity_poly.pdbx_seq_one_letter_code
_entity_poly.pdbx_strand_id
1 'polypeptide(L)'
;DSSTSRGLGDVYKRQGHISAGQVAEALREDTVLVSVMLVNNETGCLFPVADIARLLKERGSRALLHCDAVQGFLKVPCAPAGWGVDLMSLSAHKIGGPKGIGALYVRPDLRNLRPLLAGGGQEEGLRSGTEATAQIAGFAKAVALRQEGLEEKLAHMARIKAYCRERLLSIPGVVPVGGGEAPHILAVSLVGYPSANVINDLGSQGICLSAGSACHRGKASRGYAALGLDKRTAAGVLRLSFGPETTEGDIDALYEALLRHKNTRFSML
;
A
#
# COMPACT_ATOMS: atom_id res chain seq x y z
N ASP A 1 9.24 -23.92 -9.17
CA ASP A 1 8.05 -23.98 -10.00
C ASP A 1 7.11 -22.83 -9.62
N SER A 2 7.09 -21.81 -10.47
CA SER A 2 6.40 -20.53 -10.19
C SER A 2 4.91 -20.59 -10.54
N SER A 3 4.32 -21.76 -10.67
CA SER A 3 2.96 -21.96 -11.16
C SER A 3 1.85 -21.73 -10.13
N THR A 4 2.19 -21.59 -8.85
CA THR A 4 1.22 -21.50 -7.75
C THR A 4 0.74 -20.09 -7.42
N SER A 5 1.30 -19.05 -8.03
CA SER A 5 0.87 -17.65 -7.80
C SER A 5 -0.14 -17.12 -8.83
N ARG A 6 -0.74 -17.97 -9.65
CA ARG A 6 -1.62 -17.56 -10.77
C ARG A 6 -3.02 -17.09 -10.36
N GLY A 7 -3.42 -17.21 -9.09
CA GLY A 7 -4.82 -16.97 -8.73
C GLY A 7 -5.24 -15.51 -8.56
N LEU A 8 -4.36 -14.60 -8.17
CA LEU A 8 -4.75 -13.24 -7.78
C LEU A 8 -4.46 -12.16 -8.83
N GLY A 9 -3.66 -12.46 -9.87
CA GLY A 9 -3.35 -11.50 -10.93
C GLY A 9 -4.57 -11.09 -11.78
N ASP A 10 -5.56 -11.97 -11.88
CA ASP A 10 -6.73 -11.77 -12.74
C ASP A 10 -7.93 -11.11 -12.05
N VAL A 11 -7.80 -10.82 -10.74
CA VAL A 11 -8.91 -10.39 -9.88
C VAL A 11 -9.04 -8.87 -9.75
N TYR A 12 -8.12 -8.09 -10.32
CA TYR A 12 -8.22 -6.64 -10.30
C TYR A 12 -9.27 -6.14 -11.29
N LYS A 13 -10.43 -5.74 -10.79
CA LYS A 13 -11.36 -4.91 -11.58
C LYS A 13 -10.73 -3.54 -11.83
N ARG A 14 -11.14 -2.86 -12.91
CA ARG A 14 -10.61 -1.55 -13.36
C ARG A 14 -10.47 -0.46 -12.30
N GLN A 15 -11.07 -0.62 -11.11
CA GLN A 15 -10.96 0.30 -9.97
C GLN A 15 -9.90 -0.11 -8.95
N GLY A 16 -9.23 -1.27 -9.10
CA GLY A 16 -8.18 -1.73 -8.20
C GLY A 16 -8.68 -2.38 -6.90
N HIS A 17 -9.95 -2.73 -6.82
CA HIS A 17 -10.56 -3.43 -5.69
C HIS A 17 -10.70 -4.93 -5.97
N ILE A 18 -10.58 -5.72 -4.91
CA ILE A 18 -11.00 -7.12 -4.87
C ILE A 18 -12.20 -7.26 -3.93
N SER A 19 -13.05 -8.23 -4.19
CA SER A 19 -14.13 -8.62 -3.28
C SER A 19 -13.82 -9.95 -2.59
N ALA A 20 -14.42 -10.19 -1.42
CA ALA A 20 -14.32 -11.50 -0.76
C ALA A 20 -14.88 -12.62 -1.66
N GLY A 21 -15.91 -12.35 -2.48
CA GLY A 21 -16.46 -13.29 -3.45
C GLY A 21 -15.43 -13.73 -4.51
N GLN A 22 -14.64 -12.80 -5.03
CA GLN A 22 -13.57 -13.14 -5.98
C GLN A 22 -12.46 -13.99 -5.34
N VAL A 23 -12.14 -13.74 -4.05
CA VAL A 23 -11.23 -14.63 -3.31
C VAL A 23 -11.85 -16.01 -3.17
N ALA A 24 -13.16 -16.09 -2.88
CA ALA A 24 -13.90 -17.35 -2.79
C ALA A 24 -13.88 -18.18 -4.07
N GLU A 25 -13.99 -17.53 -5.23
CA GLU A 25 -13.91 -18.17 -6.55
C GLU A 25 -12.50 -18.70 -6.85
N ALA A 26 -11.46 -18.05 -6.31
CA ALA A 26 -10.07 -18.46 -6.49
C ALA A 26 -9.62 -19.55 -5.50
N LEU A 27 -10.39 -19.82 -4.42
CA LEU A 27 -10.06 -20.83 -3.43
C LEU A 27 -10.19 -22.25 -4.04
N ARG A 28 -9.21 -23.09 -3.70
CA ARG A 28 -9.15 -24.50 -4.06
C ARG A 28 -9.09 -25.34 -2.78
N GLU A 29 -9.39 -26.62 -2.88
CA GLU A 29 -9.29 -27.56 -1.74
C GLU A 29 -7.86 -27.66 -1.20
N ASP A 30 -6.86 -27.49 -2.06
CA ASP A 30 -5.43 -27.51 -1.72
C ASP A 30 -4.85 -26.11 -1.38
N THR A 31 -5.67 -25.06 -1.28
CA THR A 31 -5.20 -23.74 -0.87
C THR A 31 -4.76 -23.77 0.59
N VAL A 32 -3.49 -23.46 0.85
CA VAL A 32 -2.90 -23.45 2.21
C VAL A 32 -2.74 -22.05 2.78
N LEU A 33 -2.69 -21.02 1.92
CA LEU A 33 -2.48 -19.63 2.32
C LEU A 33 -3.23 -18.68 1.39
N VAL A 34 -3.98 -17.78 1.98
CA VAL A 34 -4.52 -16.58 1.32
C VAL A 34 -3.74 -15.38 1.83
N SER A 35 -2.99 -14.72 0.95
CA SER A 35 -2.20 -13.54 1.31
C SER A 35 -2.76 -12.31 0.60
N VAL A 36 -3.21 -11.32 1.36
CA VAL A 36 -3.86 -10.11 0.86
C VAL A 36 -3.27 -8.89 1.55
N MET A 37 -3.01 -7.82 0.81
CA MET A 37 -2.63 -6.53 1.41
C MET A 37 -3.86 -5.82 1.98
N LEU A 38 -3.69 -5.09 3.09
CA LEU A 38 -4.76 -4.26 3.66
C LEU A 38 -4.99 -2.99 2.82
N VAL A 39 -3.91 -2.38 2.37
CA VAL A 39 -3.91 -1.17 1.53
C VAL A 39 -2.99 -1.40 0.34
N ASN A 40 -3.48 -1.17 -0.86
CA ASN A 40 -2.65 -1.19 -2.05
C ASN A 40 -1.67 -0.01 -2.01
N ASN A 41 -0.38 -0.29 -2.09
CA ASN A 41 0.70 0.68 -1.95
C ASN A 41 0.85 1.65 -3.14
N GLU A 42 0.13 1.42 -4.23
CA GLU A 42 0.18 2.25 -5.44
C GLU A 42 -1.09 3.08 -5.62
N THR A 43 -2.26 2.48 -5.42
CA THR A 43 -3.56 3.12 -5.62
C THR A 43 -4.19 3.67 -4.33
N GLY A 44 -3.78 3.14 -3.17
CA GLY A 44 -4.43 3.43 -1.90
C GLY A 44 -5.77 2.72 -1.69
N CYS A 45 -6.13 1.76 -2.54
CA CYS A 45 -7.36 0.97 -2.37
C CYS A 45 -7.29 0.12 -1.11
N LEU A 46 -8.40 0.06 -0.35
CA LEU A 46 -8.57 -0.84 0.79
C LEU A 46 -9.06 -2.19 0.30
N PHE A 47 -8.51 -3.26 0.88
CA PHE A 47 -8.96 -4.61 0.60
C PHE A 47 -9.74 -5.17 1.78
N PRO A 48 -10.81 -5.96 1.53
CA PRO A 48 -11.78 -6.36 2.55
C PRO A 48 -11.29 -7.55 3.38
N VAL A 49 -10.18 -7.37 4.12
CA VAL A 49 -9.51 -8.44 4.88
C VAL A 49 -10.45 -9.10 5.88
N ALA A 50 -11.27 -8.31 6.60
CA ALA A 50 -12.24 -8.83 7.56
C ALA A 50 -13.32 -9.70 6.89
N ASP A 51 -13.81 -9.29 5.71
CA ASP A 51 -14.80 -10.07 4.97
C ASP A 51 -14.21 -11.36 4.40
N ILE A 52 -12.94 -11.30 3.96
CA ILE A 52 -12.21 -12.50 3.51
C ILE A 52 -12.03 -13.47 4.68
N ALA A 53 -11.64 -12.99 5.87
CA ALA A 53 -11.51 -13.83 7.06
C ALA A 53 -12.84 -14.52 7.41
N ARG A 54 -13.94 -13.76 7.43
CA ARG A 54 -15.29 -14.29 7.66
C ARG A 54 -15.66 -15.36 6.63
N LEU A 55 -15.44 -15.08 5.34
CA LEU A 55 -15.71 -16.01 4.25
C LEU A 55 -14.92 -17.32 4.36
N LEU A 56 -13.62 -17.25 4.67
CA LEU A 56 -12.80 -18.45 4.89
C LEU A 56 -13.36 -19.32 6.01
N LYS A 57 -13.78 -18.69 7.12
CA LYS A 57 -14.40 -19.38 8.25
C LYS A 57 -15.75 -20.01 7.86
N GLU A 58 -16.62 -19.28 7.18
CA GLU A 58 -17.95 -19.76 6.74
C GLU A 58 -17.83 -20.94 5.78
N ARG A 59 -16.80 -20.98 4.95
CA ARG A 59 -16.50 -22.10 4.05
C ARG A 59 -15.77 -23.27 4.70
N GLY A 60 -15.42 -23.17 5.97
CA GLY A 60 -14.61 -24.19 6.65
C GLY A 60 -13.22 -24.38 6.00
N SER A 61 -12.70 -23.33 5.35
CA SER A 61 -11.40 -23.39 4.69
C SER A 61 -10.28 -23.62 5.71
N ARG A 62 -9.30 -24.46 5.38
CA ARG A 62 -8.09 -24.69 6.17
C ARG A 62 -6.96 -23.71 5.81
N ALA A 63 -7.16 -22.88 4.78
CA ALA A 63 -6.16 -21.90 4.38
C ALA A 63 -5.95 -20.86 5.48
N LEU A 64 -4.69 -20.58 5.79
CA LEU A 64 -4.32 -19.47 6.66
C LEU A 64 -4.55 -18.15 5.93
N LEU A 65 -4.96 -17.12 6.67
CA LEU A 65 -5.07 -15.75 6.16
C LEU A 65 -3.88 -14.91 6.62
N HIS A 66 -3.06 -14.49 5.67
CA HIS A 66 -2.01 -13.49 5.86
C HIS A 66 -2.47 -12.13 5.36
N CYS A 67 -2.30 -11.12 6.19
CA CYS A 67 -2.54 -9.72 5.85
C CYS A 67 -1.21 -8.97 5.73
N ASP A 68 -0.88 -8.43 4.56
CA ASP A 68 0.18 -7.42 4.45
C ASP A 68 -0.40 -6.06 4.86
N ALA A 69 -0.16 -5.65 6.10
CA ALA A 69 -0.60 -4.37 6.65
C ALA A 69 0.49 -3.28 6.61
N VAL A 70 1.57 -3.48 5.87
CA VAL A 70 2.69 -2.54 5.77
C VAL A 70 2.24 -1.13 5.40
N GLN A 71 1.28 -0.99 4.50
CA GLN A 71 0.70 0.31 4.16
C GLN A 71 -0.54 0.68 4.99
N GLY A 72 -1.14 -0.27 5.71
CA GLY A 72 -2.38 -0.05 6.47
C GLY A 72 -2.17 0.26 7.95
N PHE A 73 -1.14 -0.33 8.57
CA PHE A 73 -0.92 -0.22 10.01
C PHE A 73 -0.81 1.24 10.47
N LEU A 74 -1.63 1.62 11.46
CA LEU A 74 -1.77 2.99 12.00
C LEU A 74 -2.06 4.08 10.92
N LYS A 75 -2.71 3.69 9.82
CA LYS A 75 -3.15 4.61 8.75
C LYS A 75 -4.57 4.34 8.30
N VAL A 76 -5.09 3.16 8.59
CA VAL A 76 -6.49 2.76 8.43
C VAL A 76 -6.86 1.83 9.57
N PRO A 77 -8.16 1.55 9.83
CA PRO A 77 -8.57 0.55 10.82
C PRO A 77 -7.85 -0.78 10.59
N CYS A 78 -7.27 -1.34 11.66
CA CYS A 78 -6.48 -2.56 11.61
C CYS A 78 -6.64 -3.33 12.93
N ALA A 79 -7.37 -4.44 12.90
CA ALA A 79 -7.71 -5.24 14.08
C ALA A 79 -7.54 -6.75 13.79
N PRO A 80 -6.29 -7.27 13.68
CA PRO A 80 -6.01 -8.63 13.22
C PRO A 80 -6.73 -9.70 14.04
N ALA A 81 -6.72 -9.60 15.37
CA ALA A 81 -7.41 -10.54 16.25
C ALA A 81 -8.94 -10.47 16.07
N GLY A 82 -9.51 -9.26 16.00
CA GLY A 82 -10.95 -9.05 15.81
C GLY A 82 -11.45 -9.50 14.44
N TRP A 83 -10.59 -9.47 13.42
CA TRP A 83 -10.93 -9.93 12.08
C TRP A 83 -10.72 -11.44 11.87
N GLY A 84 -9.95 -12.10 12.75
CA GLY A 84 -9.60 -13.51 12.59
C GLY A 84 -8.47 -13.73 11.58
N VAL A 85 -7.53 -12.78 11.48
CA VAL A 85 -6.32 -12.91 10.66
C VAL A 85 -5.32 -13.80 11.38
N ASP A 86 -4.71 -14.73 10.66
CA ASP A 86 -3.72 -15.67 11.22
C ASP A 86 -2.32 -15.07 11.32
N LEU A 87 -1.93 -14.31 10.28
CA LEU A 87 -0.61 -13.72 10.14
C LEU A 87 -0.76 -12.27 9.64
N MET A 88 0.05 -11.34 10.18
CA MET A 88 0.06 -9.96 9.67
C MET A 88 1.47 -9.39 9.63
N SER A 89 1.88 -8.91 8.46
CA SER A 89 3.19 -8.27 8.27
C SER A 89 3.11 -6.75 8.49
N LEU A 90 4.09 -6.22 9.24
CA LEU A 90 4.25 -4.80 9.56
C LEU A 90 5.66 -4.33 9.22
N SER A 91 5.83 -3.03 8.97
CA SER A 91 7.16 -2.43 8.73
C SER A 91 7.29 -1.08 9.41
N ALA A 92 8.34 -0.92 10.23
CA ALA A 92 8.56 0.27 11.04
C ALA A 92 8.70 1.55 10.22
N HIS A 93 9.49 1.52 9.12
CA HIS A 93 9.75 2.71 8.29
C HIS A 93 8.51 3.29 7.62
N LYS A 94 7.41 2.54 7.54
CA LYS A 94 6.15 3.03 6.97
C LYS A 94 5.33 3.89 7.93
N ILE A 95 5.69 3.87 9.21
CA ILE A 95 5.07 4.70 10.26
C ILE A 95 6.05 5.69 10.91
N GLY A 96 7.20 5.94 10.28
CA GLY A 96 8.22 6.84 10.78
C GLY A 96 9.26 6.21 11.69
N GLY A 97 9.28 4.88 11.81
CA GLY A 97 10.29 4.12 12.56
C GLY A 97 11.55 3.80 11.74
N PRO A 98 12.49 3.07 12.33
CA PRO A 98 13.76 2.70 11.68
C PRO A 98 13.55 1.83 10.43
N LYS A 99 14.47 1.97 9.47
CA LYS A 99 14.59 1.02 8.36
C LYS A 99 15.21 -0.30 8.83
N GLY A 100 14.93 -1.39 8.12
CA GLY A 100 15.55 -2.70 8.38
C GLY A 100 14.86 -3.51 9.49
N ILE A 101 13.78 -3.02 10.07
CA ILE A 101 12.96 -3.75 11.04
C ILE A 101 11.48 -3.77 10.65
N GLY A 102 10.84 -4.89 10.90
CA GLY A 102 9.42 -5.14 10.78
C GLY A 102 8.95 -6.09 11.87
N ALA A 103 7.66 -6.42 11.88
CA ALA A 103 7.08 -7.40 12.78
C ALA A 103 6.11 -8.30 12.03
N LEU A 104 6.00 -9.53 12.49
CA LEU A 104 4.98 -10.48 12.09
C LEU A 104 4.07 -10.75 13.29
N TYR A 105 2.81 -10.33 13.19
CA TYR A 105 1.78 -10.83 14.10
C TYR A 105 1.47 -12.27 13.73
N VAL A 106 1.44 -13.12 14.74
CA VAL A 106 1.02 -14.53 14.63
C VAL A 106 -0.14 -14.72 15.60
N ARG A 107 -1.25 -15.28 15.12
CA ARG A 107 -2.39 -15.61 15.98
C ARG A 107 -1.95 -16.54 17.13
N PRO A 108 -2.31 -16.27 18.39
CA PRO A 108 -1.74 -16.97 19.56
C PRO A 108 -1.89 -18.49 19.57
N ASP A 109 -2.96 -19.01 18.96
CA ASP A 109 -3.25 -20.43 18.88
C ASP A 109 -2.69 -21.13 17.61
N LEU A 110 -2.09 -20.36 16.70
CA LEU A 110 -1.43 -20.90 15.52
C LEU A 110 -0.14 -21.61 15.92
N ARG A 111 -0.10 -22.91 15.72
CA ARG A 111 1.04 -23.78 16.06
C ARG A 111 1.72 -24.28 14.78
N ASN A 112 2.93 -24.81 14.95
CA ASN A 112 3.69 -25.47 13.89
C ASN A 112 4.14 -24.57 12.72
N LEU A 113 4.28 -23.26 12.94
CA LEU A 113 5.03 -22.42 12.02
C LEU A 113 6.50 -22.88 12.02
N ARG A 114 7.01 -23.19 10.83
CA ARG A 114 8.42 -23.55 10.68
C ARG A 114 9.25 -22.29 10.44
N PRO A 115 10.34 -22.09 11.19
CA PRO A 115 11.24 -20.97 10.94
C PRO A 115 11.88 -21.11 9.56
N LEU A 116 12.01 -19.98 8.85
CA LEU A 116 12.77 -19.93 7.61
C LEU A 116 14.29 -20.10 7.87
N LEU A 117 14.77 -19.57 9.00
CA LEU A 117 16.15 -19.68 9.47
C LEU A 117 16.13 -20.40 10.81
N ALA A 118 16.47 -21.69 10.79
CA ALA A 118 16.63 -22.49 11.99
C ALA A 118 17.89 -22.06 12.76
N GLY A 119 17.86 -22.18 14.11
CA GLY A 119 18.99 -21.80 14.96
C GLY A 119 18.60 -21.66 16.41
N GLY A 120 18.94 -20.55 17.04
CA GLY A 120 18.63 -20.25 18.45
C GLY A 120 17.16 -20.03 18.73
N GLY A 121 16.82 -19.85 20.02
CA GLY A 121 15.44 -19.70 20.48
C GLY A 121 14.85 -18.27 20.37
N GLN A 122 15.57 -17.35 19.73
CA GLN A 122 15.11 -15.95 19.59
C GLN A 122 13.79 -15.89 18.83
N GLU A 123 12.96 -14.89 19.17
CA GLU A 123 11.62 -14.70 18.62
C GLU A 123 10.78 -15.99 18.72
N GLU A 124 10.77 -16.61 19.88
CA GLU A 124 10.08 -17.88 20.16
C GLU A 124 10.50 -19.04 19.23
N GLY A 125 11.74 -19.02 18.74
CA GLY A 125 12.28 -19.99 17.79
C GLY A 125 11.85 -19.77 16.34
N LEU A 126 11.07 -18.75 16.04
CA LEU A 126 10.59 -18.44 14.69
C LEU A 126 11.63 -17.68 13.85
N ARG A 127 12.51 -16.94 14.50
CA ARG A 127 13.56 -16.19 13.81
C ARG A 127 14.82 -16.14 14.66
N SER A 128 15.77 -16.99 14.35
CA SER A 128 17.08 -17.04 15.02
C SER A 128 17.95 -15.81 14.75
N GLY A 129 18.90 -15.55 15.67
CA GLY A 129 19.85 -14.45 15.61
C GLY A 129 19.57 -13.40 16.68
N THR A 130 20.61 -12.71 17.14
CA THR A 130 20.52 -11.68 18.17
C THR A 130 19.51 -10.61 17.76
N GLU A 131 18.62 -10.27 18.67
CA GLU A 131 17.58 -9.26 18.43
C GLU A 131 18.21 -7.86 18.29
N ALA A 132 17.74 -7.11 17.30
CA ALA A 132 18.16 -5.74 17.06
C ALA A 132 17.44 -4.78 18.02
N THR A 133 17.77 -4.84 19.32
CA THR A 133 17.03 -4.19 20.42
C THR A 133 16.84 -2.68 20.21
N ALA A 134 17.85 -1.98 19.69
CA ALA A 134 17.74 -0.54 19.39
C ALA A 134 16.69 -0.26 18.29
N GLN A 135 16.61 -1.10 17.26
CA GLN A 135 15.61 -0.95 16.21
C GLN A 135 14.21 -1.34 16.69
N ILE A 136 14.11 -2.37 17.55
CA ILE A 136 12.85 -2.77 18.20
C ILE A 136 12.33 -1.61 19.06
N ALA A 137 13.16 -1.01 19.90
CA ALA A 137 12.80 0.14 20.71
C ALA A 137 12.37 1.34 19.84
N GLY A 138 13.09 1.60 18.74
CA GLY A 138 12.74 2.63 17.78
C GLY A 138 11.39 2.38 17.09
N PHE A 139 11.08 1.11 16.77
CA PHE A 139 9.77 0.73 16.23
C PHE A 139 8.66 0.95 17.25
N ALA A 140 8.85 0.48 18.50
CA ALA A 140 7.89 0.69 19.59
C ALA A 140 7.62 2.19 19.83
N LYS A 141 8.67 3.03 19.82
CA LYS A 141 8.52 4.49 19.97
C LYS A 141 7.73 5.09 18.80
N ALA A 142 7.99 4.65 17.57
CA ALA A 142 7.25 5.12 16.39
C ALA A 142 5.75 4.75 16.48
N VAL A 143 5.42 3.54 16.97
CA VAL A 143 4.03 3.13 17.23
C VAL A 143 3.38 4.08 18.24
N ALA A 144 4.02 4.31 19.39
CA ALA A 144 3.49 5.19 20.44
C ALA A 144 3.23 6.60 19.91
N LEU A 145 4.22 7.22 19.24
CA LEU A 145 4.08 8.55 18.66
C LEU A 145 3.00 8.63 17.57
N ARG A 146 2.83 7.55 16.80
CA ARG A 146 1.81 7.51 15.76
C ARG A 146 0.41 7.37 16.33
N GLN A 147 0.25 6.66 17.44
CA GLN A 147 -1.03 6.49 18.16
C GLN A 147 -1.51 7.78 18.83
N GLU A 148 -0.60 8.63 19.29
CA GLU A 148 -0.96 9.93 19.87
C GLU A 148 -1.73 10.76 18.83
N GLY A 149 -2.99 11.12 19.10
CA GLY A 149 -3.86 11.88 18.19
C GLY A 149 -4.07 11.20 16.84
N LEU A 150 -4.15 9.86 16.79
CA LEU A 150 -4.24 9.10 15.54
C LEU A 150 -5.46 9.52 14.70
N GLU A 151 -6.62 9.66 15.31
CA GLU A 151 -7.86 10.01 14.60
C GLU A 151 -7.75 11.39 13.93
N GLU A 152 -7.19 12.38 14.62
CA GLU A 152 -6.98 13.72 14.07
C GLU A 152 -5.96 13.71 12.93
N LYS A 153 -4.87 12.94 13.05
CA LYS A 153 -3.87 12.75 12.00
C LYS A 153 -4.49 12.09 10.75
N LEU A 154 -5.34 11.08 10.94
CA LEU A 154 -6.03 10.42 9.83
C LEU A 154 -7.05 11.36 9.15
N ALA A 155 -7.83 12.10 9.94
CA ALA A 155 -8.78 13.08 9.42
C ALA A 155 -8.06 14.21 8.67
N HIS A 156 -6.92 14.68 9.18
CA HIS A 156 -6.08 15.67 8.50
C HIS A 156 -5.60 15.14 7.14
N MET A 157 -5.00 13.95 7.10
CA MET A 157 -4.52 13.36 5.84
C MET A 157 -5.66 13.15 4.84
N ALA A 158 -6.85 12.76 5.30
CA ALA A 158 -8.02 12.61 4.44
C ALA A 158 -8.46 13.96 3.82
N ARG A 159 -8.45 15.04 4.61
CA ARG A 159 -8.75 16.40 4.14
C ARG A 159 -7.72 16.88 3.11
N ILE A 160 -6.43 16.73 3.40
CA ILE A 160 -5.34 17.08 2.47
C ILE A 160 -5.44 16.28 1.18
N LYS A 161 -5.72 14.99 1.25
CA LYS A 161 -5.94 14.16 0.06
C LYS A 161 -7.13 14.65 -0.77
N ALA A 162 -8.25 14.98 -0.14
CA ALA A 162 -9.44 15.49 -0.83
C ALA A 162 -9.12 16.81 -1.53
N TYR A 163 -8.48 17.76 -0.83
CA TYR A 163 -8.01 19.01 -1.39
C TYR A 163 -7.07 18.80 -2.58
N CYS A 164 -6.06 17.95 -2.42
CA CYS A 164 -5.13 17.61 -3.49
C CYS A 164 -5.85 17.02 -4.71
N ARG A 165 -6.78 16.09 -4.48
CA ARG A 165 -7.55 15.47 -5.57
C ARG A 165 -8.35 16.51 -6.34
N GLU A 166 -9.07 17.39 -5.67
CA GLU A 166 -9.85 18.47 -6.29
C GLU A 166 -8.95 19.37 -7.13
N ARG A 167 -7.85 19.87 -6.53
CA ARG A 167 -6.88 20.74 -7.21
C ARG A 167 -6.29 20.09 -8.45
N LEU A 168 -5.78 18.86 -8.35
CA LEU A 168 -5.11 18.20 -9.46
C LEU A 168 -6.08 17.81 -10.58
N LEU A 169 -7.30 17.42 -10.28
CA LEU A 169 -8.31 17.08 -11.29
C LEU A 169 -8.84 18.32 -12.03
N SER A 170 -8.60 19.52 -11.55
CA SER A 170 -8.87 20.76 -12.29
C SER A 170 -7.87 21.02 -13.43
N ILE A 171 -6.72 20.34 -13.42
CA ILE A 171 -5.73 20.42 -14.52
C ILE A 171 -6.22 19.56 -15.69
N PRO A 172 -6.47 20.13 -16.89
CA PRO A 172 -6.88 19.35 -18.05
C PRO A 172 -5.89 18.23 -18.37
N GLY A 173 -6.38 16.99 -18.55
CA GLY A 173 -5.55 15.82 -18.81
C GLY A 173 -5.03 15.12 -17.58
N VAL A 174 -5.33 15.59 -16.37
CA VAL A 174 -5.15 14.80 -15.14
C VAL A 174 -6.41 13.97 -14.89
N VAL A 175 -6.21 12.67 -14.70
CA VAL A 175 -7.30 11.73 -14.40
C VAL A 175 -6.98 10.91 -13.14
N PRO A 176 -7.99 10.50 -12.36
CA PRO A 176 -7.75 9.65 -11.20
C PRO A 176 -7.37 8.23 -11.63
N VAL A 177 -6.55 7.56 -10.82
CA VAL A 177 -6.13 6.17 -11.02
C VAL A 177 -6.52 5.33 -9.81
N GLY A 178 -7.44 4.39 -10.02
CA GLY A 178 -8.03 3.59 -8.95
C GLY A 178 -9.00 4.39 -8.07
N GLY A 179 -9.64 3.68 -7.12
CA GLY A 179 -10.62 4.25 -6.20
C GLY A 179 -10.11 4.41 -4.76
N GLY A 180 -8.80 4.60 -4.56
CA GLY A 180 -8.14 4.49 -3.27
C GLY A 180 -8.79 5.26 -2.13
N GLU A 181 -9.19 4.55 -1.07
CA GLU A 181 -9.83 5.11 0.13
C GLU A 181 -8.82 5.50 1.21
N ALA A 182 -7.64 4.88 1.21
CA ALA A 182 -6.62 5.16 2.23
C ALA A 182 -6.24 6.65 2.25
N PRO A 183 -6.23 7.31 3.41
CA PRO A 183 -6.10 8.76 3.51
C PRO A 183 -4.72 9.27 3.09
N HIS A 184 -3.71 8.40 3.08
CA HIS A 184 -2.31 8.75 2.87
C HIS A 184 -1.78 8.47 1.46
N ILE A 185 -2.62 7.98 0.52
CA ILE A 185 -2.20 7.68 -0.87
C ILE A 185 -3.25 8.21 -1.84
N LEU A 186 -2.79 8.90 -2.87
CA LEU A 186 -3.55 9.29 -4.04
C LEU A 186 -2.76 8.93 -5.29
N ALA A 187 -3.40 8.26 -6.26
CA ALA A 187 -2.84 8.04 -7.58
C ALA A 187 -3.62 8.83 -8.61
N VAL A 188 -2.91 9.56 -9.46
CA VAL A 188 -3.45 10.30 -10.62
C VAL A 188 -2.55 10.05 -11.83
N SER A 189 -3.05 10.28 -13.02
CA SER A 189 -2.23 10.27 -14.23
C SER A 189 -2.31 11.63 -14.93
N LEU A 190 -1.17 12.19 -15.29
CA LEU A 190 -1.08 13.25 -16.29
C LEU A 190 -0.94 12.57 -17.67
N VAL A 191 -2.07 12.38 -18.33
CA VAL A 191 -2.19 11.56 -19.53
C VAL A 191 -1.31 12.08 -20.68
N GLY A 192 -0.46 11.18 -21.21
CA GLY A 192 0.45 11.51 -22.30
C GLY A 192 1.81 12.08 -21.88
N TYR A 193 2.04 12.29 -20.57
CA TYR A 193 3.32 12.77 -20.05
C TYR A 193 4.01 11.63 -19.28
N PRO A 194 5.19 11.17 -19.70
CA PRO A 194 5.91 10.12 -18.98
C PRO A 194 6.20 10.53 -17.53
N SER A 195 5.74 9.74 -16.57
CA SER A 195 5.86 10.04 -15.14
C SER A 195 7.32 10.28 -14.69
N ALA A 196 8.30 9.60 -15.31
CA ALA A 196 9.71 9.82 -15.01
C ALA A 196 10.15 11.29 -15.29
N ASN A 197 9.67 11.88 -16.39
CA ASN A 197 9.98 13.26 -16.74
C ASN A 197 9.35 14.24 -15.75
N VAL A 198 8.07 13.99 -15.40
CA VAL A 198 7.35 14.80 -14.39
C VAL A 198 8.08 14.74 -13.05
N ILE A 199 8.42 13.53 -12.57
CA ILE A 199 9.10 13.32 -11.28
C ILE A 199 10.46 14.01 -11.25
N ASN A 200 11.24 13.92 -12.33
CA ASN A 200 12.56 14.55 -12.41
C ASN A 200 12.44 16.10 -12.40
N ASP A 201 11.50 16.64 -13.16
CA ASP A 201 11.29 18.08 -13.25
C ASP A 201 10.80 18.66 -11.90
N LEU A 202 9.80 18.05 -11.29
CA LEU A 202 9.28 18.47 -10.00
C LEU A 202 10.30 18.21 -8.86
N GLY A 203 11.05 17.11 -8.96
CA GLY A 203 12.11 16.78 -8.02
C GLY A 203 13.22 17.82 -7.96
N SER A 204 13.57 18.44 -9.10
CA SER A 204 14.51 19.55 -9.15
C SER A 204 14.02 20.82 -8.43
N GLN A 205 12.71 20.91 -8.17
CA GLN A 205 12.05 21.98 -7.43
C GLN A 205 11.78 21.60 -5.97
N GLY A 206 12.27 20.45 -5.49
CA GLY A 206 12.07 19.94 -4.13
C GLY A 206 10.75 19.19 -3.91
N ILE A 207 9.97 18.94 -4.97
CA ILE A 207 8.68 18.22 -4.89
C ILE A 207 8.90 16.76 -5.23
N CYS A 208 8.83 15.88 -4.21
CA CYS A 208 9.12 14.46 -4.34
C CYS A 208 7.84 13.65 -4.60
N LEU A 209 7.73 13.06 -5.78
CA LEU A 209 6.66 12.15 -6.19
C LEU A 209 7.20 10.78 -6.54
N SER A 210 6.31 9.82 -6.82
CA SER A 210 6.68 8.47 -7.25
C SER A 210 5.80 8.00 -8.42
N ALA A 211 6.36 7.22 -9.34
CA ALA A 211 5.63 6.57 -10.44
C ALA A 211 5.00 5.22 -10.05
N GLY A 212 4.94 4.90 -8.76
CA GLY A 212 4.48 3.60 -8.25
C GLY A 212 5.32 3.09 -7.11
N SER A 213 5.50 1.77 -6.95
CA SER A 213 6.32 1.23 -5.88
C SER A 213 7.81 1.40 -6.17
N ALA A 214 8.58 1.76 -5.13
CA ALA A 214 10.04 1.93 -5.22
C ALA A 214 10.77 0.64 -5.65
N CYS A 215 10.15 -0.53 -5.52
CA CYS A 215 10.72 -1.84 -5.84
C CYS A 215 10.79 -2.15 -7.35
N HIS A 216 10.10 -1.39 -8.21
CA HIS A 216 9.99 -1.65 -9.64
C HIS A 216 10.73 -0.61 -10.50
N ARG A 217 11.96 -0.27 -10.14
CA ARG A 217 12.78 0.68 -10.93
C ARG A 217 12.76 0.35 -12.42
N GLY A 218 12.12 1.21 -13.22
CA GLY A 218 12.13 1.12 -14.68
C GLY A 218 11.24 0.07 -15.33
N LYS A 219 10.43 -0.71 -14.56
CA LYS A 219 9.44 -1.64 -15.11
C LYS A 219 8.02 -1.13 -14.86
N ALA A 220 7.12 -1.37 -15.80
CA ALA A 220 5.70 -1.07 -15.64
C ALA A 220 5.17 -1.79 -14.38
N SER A 221 4.41 -1.06 -13.56
CA SER A 221 3.76 -1.65 -12.38
C SER A 221 2.76 -2.72 -12.81
N ARG A 222 2.84 -3.90 -12.17
CA ARG A 222 1.84 -4.96 -12.36
C ARG A 222 0.46 -4.53 -11.85
N GLY A 223 0.42 -3.70 -10.80
CA GLY A 223 -0.82 -3.15 -10.25
C GLY A 223 -1.53 -2.27 -11.27
N TYR A 224 -0.84 -1.32 -11.89
CA TYR A 224 -1.44 -0.46 -12.92
C TYR A 224 -1.79 -1.22 -14.19
N ALA A 225 -0.99 -2.23 -14.59
CA ALA A 225 -1.32 -3.10 -15.72
C ALA A 225 -2.63 -3.88 -15.47
N ALA A 226 -2.84 -4.35 -14.24
CA ALA A 226 -4.06 -5.06 -13.84
C ALA A 226 -5.32 -4.16 -13.82
N LEU A 227 -5.15 -2.83 -13.71
CA LEU A 227 -6.26 -1.86 -13.83
C LEU A 227 -6.78 -1.71 -15.28
N GLY A 228 -6.08 -2.28 -16.27
CA GLY A 228 -6.45 -2.16 -17.68
C GLY A 228 -6.35 -0.73 -18.22
N LEU A 229 -5.42 0.07 -17.69
CA LEU A 229 -5.16 1.41 -18.17
C LEU A 229 -4.59 1.37 -19.60
N ASP A 230 -5.02 2.30 -20.44
CA ASP A 230 -4.38 2.50 -21.74
C ASP A 230 -2.92 2.98 -21.57
N LYS A 231 -2.11 2.85 -22.63
CA LYS A 231 -0.68 3.15 -22.57
C LYS A 231 -0.36 4.59 -22.18
N ARG A 232 -1.19 5.54 -22.64
CA ARG A 232 -0.98 6.98 -22.34
C ARG A 232 -1.26 7.30 -20.89
N THR A 233 -2.36 6.74 -20.37
CA THR A 233 -2.73 6.86 -18.94
C THR A 233 -1.72 6.17 -18.06
N ALA A 234 -1.33 4.92 -18.39
CA ALA A 234 -0.37 4.16 -17.59
C ALA A 234 1.01 4.82 -17.50
N ALA A 235 1.48 5.46 -18.59
CA ALA A 235 2.78 6.13 -18.62
C ALA A 235 2.85 7.37 -17.74
N GLY A 236 1.71 8.06 -17.53
CA GLY A 236 1.62 9.31 -16.78
C GLY A 236 1.28 9.15 -15.31
N VAL A 237 1.23 7.92 -14.77
CA VAL A 237 0.79 7.69 -13.40
C VAL A 237 1.79 8.25 -12.38
N LEU A 238 1.26 9.06 -11.47
CA LEU A 238 1.95 9.66 -10.33
C LEU A 238 1.27 9.21 -9.05
N ARG A 239 2.05 8.68 -8.10
CA ARG A 239 1.59 8.40 -6.74
C ARG A 239 2.04 9.50 -5.81
N LEU A 240 1.07 10.07 -5.10
CA LEU A 240 1.26 11.04 -4.04
C LEU A 240 1.09 10.33 -2.70
N SER A 241 1.89 10.72 -1.72
CA SER A 241 1.80 10.17 -0.36
C SER A 241 1.76 11.31 0.64
N PHE A 242 0.79 11.27 1.56
CA PHE A 242 0.55 12.32 2.55
C PHE A 242 0.98 11.85 3.93
N GLY A 243 1.58 12.75 4.69
CA GLY A 243 1.89 12.61 6.11
C GLY A 243 1.02 13.53 6.96
N PRO A 244 1.09 13.39 8.30
CA PRO A 244 0.42 14.33 9.21
C PRO A 244 0.93 15.77 9.09
N GLU A 245 2.12 15.96 8.56
CA GLU A 245 2.79 17.26 8.38
C GLU A 245 2.47 17.92 7.04
N THR A 246 1.84 17.21 6.11
CA THR A 246 1.51 17.74 4.77
C THR A 246 0.48 18.84 4.89
N THR A 247 0.74 19.97 4.23
CA THR A 247 -0.09 21.18 4.28
C THR A 247 -0.81 21.44 2.95
N GLU A 248 -1.83 22.31 2.96
CA GLU A 248 -2.47 22.80 1.73
C GLU A 248 -1.48 23.60 0.86
N GLY A 249 -0.54 24.32 1.49
CA GLY A 249 0.53 25.02 0.78
C GLY A 249 1.45 24.08 -0.02
N ASP A 250 1.75 22.89 0.49
CA ASP A 250 2.50 21.88 -0.26
C ASP A 250 1.72 21.39 -1.49
N ILE A 251 0.40 21.29 -1.35
CA ILE A 251 -0.48 20.89 -2.45
C ILE A 251 -0.57 21.99 -3.51
N ASP A 252 -0.65 23.25 -3.10
CA ASP A 252 -0.66 24.38 -4.03
C ASP A 252 0.67 24.49 -4.78
N ALA A 253 1.79 24.29 -4.11
CA ALA A 253 3.11 24.24 -4.75
C ALA A 253 3.19 23.11 -5.79
N LEU A 254 2.68 21.92 -5.45
CA LEU A 254 2.58 20.79 -6.38
C LEU A 254 1.69 21.13 -7.59
N TYR A 255 0.52 21.70 -7.35
CA TYR A 255 -0.42 22.10 -8.41
C TYR A 255 0.24 23.05 -9.41
N GLU A 256 0.85 24.13 -8.92
CA GLU A 256 1.53 25.11 -9.74
C GLU A 256 2.71 24.51 -10.54
N ALA A 257 3.50 23.63 -9.91
CA ALA A 257 4.61 22.96 -10.59
C ALA A 257 4.11 22.01 -11.69
N LEU A 258 3.05 21.23 -11.43
CA LEU A 258 2.48 20.32 -12.40
C LEU A 258 1.83 21.06 -13.57
N LEU A 259 1.15 22.16 -13.29
CA LEU A 259 0.56 23.02 -14.32
C LEU A 259 1.65 23.65 -15.21
N ARG A 260 2.73 24.18 -14.61
CA ARG A 260 3.90 24.70 -15.35
C ARG A 260 4.53 23.61 -16.21
N HIS A 261 4.77 22.41 -15.65
CA HIS A 261 5.32 21.28 -16.42
C HIS A 261 4.47 20.98 -17.64
N LYS A 262 3.15 20.87 -17.47
CA LYS A 262 2.22 20.60 -18.57
C LYS A 262 2.26 21.70 -19.64
N ASN A 263 2.32 22.97 -19.25
CA ASN A 263 2.27 24.12 -20.17
C ASN A 263 3.61 24.35 -20.92
N THR A 264 4.73 23.90 -20.37
CA THR A 264 6.07 24.07 -20.93
C THR A 264 6.61 22.85 -21.66
N ARG A 265 5.96 21.69 -21.53
CA ARG A 265 6.39 20.44 -22.17
C ARG A 265 5.32 19.92 -23.11
N PHE A 266 5.72 19.30 -24.20
CA PHE A 266 4.79 18.64 -25.11
C PHE A 266 4.44 17.24 -24.61
N SER A 267 3.19 16.81 -24.84
CA SER A 267 2.81 15.42 -24.69
C SER A 267 3.67 14.55 -25.63
N MET A 268 4.33 13.55 -25.07
CA MET A 268 5.24 12.68 -25.83
C MET A 268 4.59 11.37 -26.29
N LEU A 269 3.33 11.15 -25.94
CA LEU A 269 2.59 9.92 -26.22
C LEU A 269 1.21 10.17 -26.85
#